data_c6d64768f54d9bf6f8bcaf470b1492c8
#
_entry.id   c6d64768f54d9bf6f8bcaf470b1492c8
#
_cell.length_a   1.000
_cell.length_b   1.000
_cell.length_c   1.000
_cell.angle_alpha   90.00
_cell.angle_beta   90.00
_cell.angle_gamma   90.00
#
_symmetry.space_group_name_H-M   'P 1'
#
loop_
_entity.id
_entity.type
_entity.pdbx_description
1 polymer ?
#
loop_
_entity_poly.entity_id
_entity_poly.type
_entity_poly.pdbx_seq_one_letter_code
_entity_poly.pdbx_strand_id
1 'polypeptide(L)'
;MKKSIKAMTILTAAGLLMTSAPLLTTHAAAKANTSAAAASSLKKIDPKLISEAQKKLKDATGKSYSFSKVESWKTGNDTGWTLTIKGAHYSYVNITNNKIDSIQLEQKWADLQSSSKETIQSVLKDLDVESLPESATLTVSYSGKQADSGKVEVFTHVDNHYITLLDGKVKRVMSTIPVESVSQDIQDAASEVTKGFQGLSLGKLTKASYVTEKGKSHFELTFQGTSAKMPIFISIDEASWGVTMFEVSSLQDSAAEYTKGYKNLMNMSEDKLLQAAIPLAQSSMNLDLTGYKAAKDKDLPGTVHFTMKNKQSVDGVYNSKGQIYSLKLK
;
A
#
# COMPACT_ATOMS: atom_id res chain seq x y z
N MET A 1 26.12 10.34 29.51
CA MET A 1 25.75 9.12 30.28
C MET A 1 24.93 8.22 29.37
N LYS A 2 25.53 7.14 28.90
CA LYS A 2 24.84 6.13 28.09
C LYS A 2 23.94 5.31 28.99
N LYS A 3 22.63 5.54 29.00
CA LYS A 3 21.67 4.56 29.54
C LYS A 3 21.22 3.68 28.40
N SER A 4 21.76 2.49 28.42
CA SER A 4 21.32 1.32 27.70
C SER A 4 19.84 1.08 28.02
N ILE A 5 18.95 1.32 27.09
CA ILE A 5 17.57 0.81 27.14
C ILE A 5 17.64 -0.61 26.65
N LYS A 6 17.88 -1.51 27.59
CA LYS A 6 17.66 -2.94 27.41
C LYS A 6 16.16 -3.19 27.43
N ALA A 7 15.73 -3.94 26.45
CA ALA A 7 14.48 -4.70 26.41
C ALA A 7 13.23 -3.88 26.76
N MET A 8 12.66 -3.29 25.75
CA MET A 8 11.22 -3.16 25.70
C MET A 8 10.72 -4.21 24.69
N THR A 9 10.66 -5.44 25.17
CA THR A 9 9.79 -6.46 24.57
C THR A 9 8.38 -5.95 24.77
N ILE A 10 7.83 -5.28 23.82
CA ILE A 10 6.41 -4.98 23.80
C ILE A 10 5.85 -5.49 22.49
N LEU A 11 5.21 -6.60 22.70
CA LEU A 11 4.30 -7.20 21.76
C LEU A 11 3.03 -6.40 21.63
N THR A 12 2.47 -6.57 20.50
CA THR A 12 1.08 -6.45 20.03
C THR A 12 0.67 -5.06 19.57
N ALA A 13 0.20 -4.91 18.51
CA ALA A 13 -0.19 -5.30 17.18
C ALA A 13 -1.39 -4.58 16.61
N ALA A 14 -1.68 -4.79 15.44
CA ALA A 14 -2.68 -4.60 14.38
C ALA A 14 -2.94 -3.17 13.88
N GLY A 15 -2.92 -2.95 12.80
CA GLY A 15 -3.06 -2.97 11.43
C GLY A 15 -3.95 -1.90 10.88
N LEU A 16 -3.52 -1.19 9.89
CA LEU A 16 -4.38 -0.87 8.74
C LEU A 16 -3.50 -0.55 7.53
N LEU A 17 -3.74 -1.33 6.51
CA LEU A 17 -3.19 -1.14 5.18
C LEU A 17 -3.68 0.18 4.60
N MET A 18 -2.77 1.12 4.42
CA MET A 18 -2.85 2.02 3.30
C MET A 18 -1.76 1.61 2.32
N THR A 19 -2.02 0.52 1.60
CA THR A 19 -1.43 0.35 0.28
C THR A 19 -2.17 1.32 -0.61
N SER A 20 -1.47 2.06 -1.44
CA SER A 20 -2.04 2.67 -2.64
C SER A 20 -2.47 1.53 -3.57
N ALA A 21 -3.56 0.86 -3.21
CA ALA A 21 -4.28 -0.01 -4.11
C ALA A 21 -5.08 0.89 -5.05
N PRO A 22 -5.08 0.62 -6.36
CA PRO A 22 -6.01 1.28 -7.25
C PRO A 22 -7.42 1.02 -6.73
N LEU A 23 -8.24 2.07 -6.69
CA LEU A 23 -9.64 2.02 -6.30
C LEU A 23 -10.36 0.87 -7.04
N LEU A 24 -10.47 -0.27 -6.36
CA LEU A 24 -11.35 -1.34 -6.79
C LEU A 24 -12.77 -0.88 -6.50
N THR A 25 -13.47 -0.41 -7.52
CA THR A 25 -14.90 -0.18 -7.48
C THR A 25 -15.60 -1.49 -7.07
N THR A 26 -16.12 -1.52 -5.85
CA THR A 26 -16.94 -2.62 -5.34
C THR A 26 -18.25 -2.64 -6.13
N HIS A 27 -18.37 -3.60 -7.03
CA HIS A 27 -19.67 -3.94 -7.64
C HIS A 27 -20.41 -4.87 -6.69
N ALA A 28 -21.57 -4.43 -6.25
CA ALA A 28 -22.49 -5.22 -5.40
C ALA A 28 -22.84 -6.56 -6.04
N ALA A 29 -22.69 -7.63 -5.24
CA ALA A 29 -22.97 -8.99 -5.68
C ALA A 29 -24.47 -9.25 -5.78
N ALA A 30 -24.95 -9.55 -6.96
CA ALA A 30 -26.25 -10.17 -7.21
C ALA A 30 -26.13 -11.69 -7.05
N LYS A 31 -27.07 -12.31 -6.33
CA LYS A 31 -27.15 -13.77 -6.15
C LYS A 31 -27.39 -14.47 -7.49
N ALA A 32 -26.64 -15.54 -7.76
CA ALA A 32 -26.59 -16.20 -9.04
C ALA A 32 -27.02 -17.68 -8.99
N ASN A 33 -27.63 -18.11 -10.09
CA ASN A 33 -27.72 -19.51 -10.55
C ASN A 33 -26.50 -19.80 -11.41
N THR A 34 -25.51 -20.58 -10.93
CA THR A 34 -24.13 -20.36 -11.37
C THR A 34 -23.42 -21.46 -12.15
N SER A 35 -23.96 -22.64 -12.38
CA SER A 35 -23.14 -23.70 -13.01
C SER A 35 -23.20 -23.75 -14.55
N ALA A 36 -24.35 -23.52 -15.15
CA ALA A 36 -24.50 -23.57 -16.62
C ALA A 36 -24.05 -22.27 -17.31
N ALA A 37 -24.28 -21.12 -16.67
CA ALA A 37 -23.87 -19.80 -17.19
C ALA A 37 -22.33 -19.61 -17.23
N ALA A 38 -21.61 -20.17 -16.26
CA ALA A 38 -20.14 -20.09 -16.21
C ALA A 38 -19.49 -20.87 -17.38
N ALA A 39 -19.98 -22.06 -17.68
CA ALA A 39 -19.47 -22.88 -18.79
C ALA A 39 -19.71 -22.22 -20.15
N SER A 40 -20.80 -21.48 -20.33
CA SER A 40 -21.10 -20.77 -21.58
C SER A 40 -20.26 -19.50 -21.75
N SER A 41 -19.90 -18.81 -20.65
CA SER A 41 -19.09 -17.59 -20.69
C SER A 41 -17.59 -17.87 -20.86
N LEU A 42 -17.07 -18.98 -20.34
CA LEU A 42 -15.69 -19.42 -20.59
C LEU A 42 -15.42 -19.65 -22.09
N LYS A 43 -16.42 -20.09 -22.87
CA LYS A 43 -16.30 -20.27 -24.32
C LYS A 43 -16.06 -18.95 -25.09
N LYS A 44 -16.26 -17.81 -24.48
CA LYS A 44 -16.05 -16.49 -25.11
C LYS A 44 -14.61 -15.99 -24.98
N ILE A 45 -13.79 -16.62 -24.13
CA ILE A 45 -12.39 -16.27 -23.92
C ILE A 45 -11.53 -17.22 -24.77
N ASP A 46 -10.45 -16.69 -25.32
CA ASP A 46 -9.45 -17.51 -26.01
C ASP A 46 -8.97 -18.64 -25.05
N PRO A 47 -9.12 -19.92 -25.46
CA PRO A 47 -8.64 -21.04 -24.64
C PRO A 47 -7.17 -20.96 -24.25
N LYS A 48 -6.33 -20.28 -25.05
CA LYS A 48 -4.92 -20.03 -24.72
C LYS A 48 -4.77 -19.15 -23.48
N LEU A 49 -5.60 -18.11 -23.33
CA LEU A 49 -5.57 -17.24 -22.14
C LEU A 49 -6.02 -18.00 -20.89
N ILE A 50 -7.01 -18.87 -21.00
CA ILE A 50 -7.45 -19.74 -19.90
C ILE A 50 -6.31 -20.66 -19.47
N SER A 51 -5.66 -21.32 -20.45
CA SER A 51 -4.52 -22.21 -20.18
C SER A 51 -3.33 -21.46 -19.57
N GLU A 52 -3.05 -20.25 -20.05
CA GLU A 52 -2.01 -19.39 -19.50
C GLU A 52 -2.33 -18.99 -18.05
N ALA A 53 -3.57 -18.58 -17.76
CA ALA A 53 -4.01 -18.24 -16.41
C ALA A 53 -3.86 -19.43 -15.45
N GLN A 54 -4.25 -20.63 -15.88
CA GLN A 54 -4.06 -21.85 -15.09
C GLN A 54 -2.59 -22.18 -14.87
N LYS A 55 -1.74 -22.01 -15.88
CA LYS A 55 -0.30 -22.20 -15.75
C LYS A 55 0.31 -21.23 -14.74
N LYS A 56 0.01 -19.92 -14.85
CA LYS A 56 0.51 -18.91 -13.92
C LYS A 56 0.05 -19.16 -12.48
N LEU A 57 -1.21 -19.59 -12.29
CA LEU A 57 -1.71 -20.01 -10.97
C LEU A 57 -0.92 -21.20 -10.44
N LYS A 58 -0.66 -22.21 -11.27
CA LYS A 58 0.13 -23.37 -10.87
C LYS A 58 1.58 -23.01 -10.56
N ASP A 59 2.19 -22.15 -11.36
CA ASP A 59 3.56 -21.68 -11.13
C ASP A 59 3.67 -20.92 -9.79
N ALA A 60 2.67 -20.09 -9.47
CA ALA A 60 2.65 -19.30 -8.23
C ALA A 60 2.32 -20.13 -6.96
N THR A 61 1.59 -21.24 -7.09
CA THR A 61 1.01 -21.95 -5.94
C THR A 61 1.45 -23.43 -5.83
N GLY A 62 2.01 -24.00 -6.89
CA GLY A 62 2.26 -25.43 -7.00
C GLY A 62 0.99 -26.27 -7.29
N LYS A 63 -0.22 -25.67 -7.31
CA LYS A 63 -1.51 -26.36 -7.44
C LYS A 63 -2.24 -25.98 -8.73
N SER A 64 -3.08 -26.89 -9.21
CA SER A 64 -3.95 -26.65 -10.35
C SER A 64 -5.31 -26.12 -9.91
N TYR A 65 -5.81 -25.10 -10.59
CA TYR A 65 -7.10 -24.46 -10.31
C TYR A 65 -7.99 -24.48 -11.55
N SER A 66 -9.31 -24.43 -11.33
CA SER A 66 -10.32 -24.22 -12.35
C SER A 66 -11.12 -22.96 -12.05
N PHE A 67 -11.84 -22.45 -13.05
CA PHE A 67 -12.64 -21.27 -12.90
C PHE A 67 -14.13 -21.62 -12.78
N SER A 68 -14.85 -20.90 -11.91
CA SER A 68 -16.29 -21.10 -11.65
C SER A 68 -17.18 -20.04 -12.28
N LYS A 69 -16.64 -18.85 -12.55
CA LYS A 69 -17.37 -17.70 -13.09
C LYS A 69 -16.46 -16.89 -13.99
N VAL A 70 -17.07 -16.25 -14.98
CA VAL A 70 -16.38 -15.32 -15.88
C VAL A 70 -17.23 -14.08 -16.05
N GLU A 71 -16.65 -12.92 -15.85
CA GLU A 71 -17.28 -11.62 -16.04
C GLU A 71 -16.44 -10.78 -17.01
N SER A 72 -17.10 -10.18 -17.99
CA SER A 72 -16.46 -9.19 -18.87
C SER A 72 -16.67 -7.80 -18.32
N TRP A 73 -15.68 -6.93 -18.51
CA TRP A 73 -15.77 -5.53 -18.16
C TRP A 73 -15.17 -4.63 -19.25
N LYS A 74 -15.57 -3.37 -19.22
CA LYS A 74 -15.03 -2.33 -20.09
C LYS A 74 -14.92 -1.03 -19.27
N THR A 75 -13.74 -0.41 -19.32
CA THR A 75 -13.47 0.88 -18.65
C THR A 75 -12.66 1.75 -19.61
N GLY A 76 -13.25 2.82 -20.10
CA GLY A 76 -12.63 3.67 -21.12
C GLY A 76 -12.33 2.87 -22.39
N ASN A 77 -11.07 2.82 -22.79
CA ASN A 77 -10.59 2.05 -23.94
C ASN A 77 -10.19 0.60 -23.60
N ASP A 78 -10.09 0.27 -22.31
CA ASP A 78 -9.69 -1.04 -21.87
C ASP A 78 -10.89 -1.97 -21.76
N THR A 79 -10.66 -3.20 -22.18
CA THR A 79 -11.62 -4.30 -22.05
C THR A 79 -10.96 -5.49 -21.38
N GLY A 80 -11.73 -6.29 -20.67
CA GLY A 80 -11.13 -7.43 -20.00
C GLY A 80 -12.13 -8.43 -19.45
N TRP A 81 -11.57 -9.37 -18.72
CA TRP A 81 -12.26 -10.48 -18.09
C TRP A 81 -11.75 -10.66 -16.67
N THR A 82 -12.66 -11.01 -15.78
CA THR A 82 -12.36 -11.51 -14.44
C THR A 82 -12.77 -12.96 -14.35
N LEU A 83 -11.81 -13.86 -14.13
CA LEU A 83 -12.02 -15.28 -13.96
C LEU A 83 -12.03 -15.61 -12.47
N THR A 84 -13.19 -15.96 -11.90
CA THR A 84 -13.29 -16.37 -10.50
C THR A 84 -12.76 -17.79 -10.32
N ILE A 85 -11.84 -17.98 -9.36
CA ILE A 85 -11.23 -19.28 -9.05
C ILE A 85 -12.23 -20.13 -8.29
N LYS A 86 -12.42 -21.39 -8.72
CA LYS A 86 -13.38 -22.32 -8.13
C LYS A 86 -12.90 -22.75 -6.72
N GLY A 87 -13.78 -22.65 -5.74
CA GLY A 87 -13.54 -23.14 -4.38
C GLY A 87 -12.68 -22.24 -3.50
N ALA A 88 -12.30 -21.06 -3.97
CA ALA A 88 -11.54 -20.07 -3.22
C ALA A 88 -12.33 -18.76 -3.09
N HIS A 89 -12.39 -18.19 -1.88
CA HIS A 89 -13.05 -16.90 -1.61
C HIS A 89 -12.20 -15.77 -2.16
N TYR A 90 -12.83 -14.68 -2.62
CA TYR A 90 -12.15 -13.45 -3.09
C TYR A 90 -10.95 -13.71 -4.02
N SER A 91 -11.07 -14.75 -4.85
CA SER A 91 -9.96 -15.25 -5.65
C SER A 91 -10.28 -15.20 -7.12
N TYR A 92 -9.41 -14.55 -7.89
CA TYR A 92 -9.65 -14.29 -9.31
C TYR A 92 -8.36 -14.07 -10.12
N VAL A 93 -8.49 -14.20 -11.43
CA VAL A 93 -7.50 -13.76 -12.41
C VAL A 93 -8.11 -12.67 -13.26
N ASN A 94 -7.44 -11.52 -13.34
CA ASN A 94 -7.82 -10.44 -14.24
C ASN A 94 -7.04 -10.54 -15.55
N ILE A 95 -7.76 -10.34 -16.64
CA ILE A 95 -7.23 -10.26 -18.00
C ILE A 95 -7.62 -8.89 -18.55
N THR A 96 -6.64 -8.11 -18.99
CA THR A 96 -6.83 -6.78 -19.59
C THR A 96 -6.24 -6.80 -21.01
N ASN A 97 -7.04 -6.38 -22.00
CA ASN A 97 -6.58 -6.30 -23.40
C ASN A 97 -5.88 -7.58 -23.88
N ASN A 98 -6.50 -8.73 -23.58
CA ASN A 98 -6.00 -10.08 -23.89
C ASN A 98 -4.64 -10.45 -23.26
N LYS A 99 -4.30 -9.86 -22.11
CA LYS A 99 -3.12 -10.22 -21.32
C LYS A 99 -3.52 -10.45 -19.87
N ILE A 100 -2.90 -11.42 -19.22
CA ILE A 100 -3.09 -11.60 -17.79
C ILE A 100 -2.47 -10.39 -17.08
N ASP A 101 -3.28 -9.69 -16.33
CA ASP A 101 -2.95 -8.47 -15.62
C ASP A 101 -2.58 -8.74 -14.16
N SER A 102 -3.41 -9.52 -13.48
CA SER A 102 -3.17 -9.86 -12.08
C SER A 102 -3.81 -11.19 -11.68
N ILE A 103 -3.27 -11.76 -10.63
CA ILE A 103 -3.82 -12.90 -9.92
C ILE A 103 -4.00 -12.49 -8.46
N GLN A 104 -5.14 -12.81 -7.87
CA GLN A 104 -5.37 -12.78 -6.45
C GLN A 104 -5.96 -14.12 -6.01
N LEU A 105 -5.40 -14.72 -4.96
CA LEU A 105 -5.84 -16.01 -4.44
C LEU A 105 -5.76 -16.02 -2.93
N GLU A 106 -6.88 -16.23 -2.27
CA GLU A 106 -6.93 -16.56 -0.85
C GLU A 106 -6.70 -18.07 -0.67
N GLN A 107 -5.73 -18.43 0.14
CA GLN A 107 -5.38 -19.81 0.48
C GLN A 107 -5.49 -20.02 1.99
N LYS A 108 -6.00 -21.18 2.40
CA LYS A 108 -5.89 -21.61 3.78
C LYS A 108 -4.41 -21.80 4.13
N TRP A 109 -4.06 -21.57 5.39
CA TRP A 109 -2.70 -21.80 5.86
C TRP A 109 -2.14 -23.17 5.47
N ALA A 110 -2.96 -24.24 5.62
CA ALA A 110 -2.56 -25.59 5.26
C ALA A 110 -2.12 -25.74 3.80
N ASP A 111 -2.68 -24.93 2.89
CA ASP A 111 -2.48 -24.97 1.46
C ASP A 111 -1.31 -24.13 0.94
N LEU A 112 -0.77 -23.25 1.78
CA LEU A 112 0.35 -22.38 1.42
C LEU A 112 1.62 -23.22 1.20
N GLN A 113 2.49 -22.75 0.30
CA GLN A 113 3.78 -23.41 0.02
C GLN A 113 4.66 -23.48 1.28
N SER A 114 5.37 -24.59 1.45
CA SER A 114 6.20 -24.84 2.64
C SER A 114 7.22 -23.75 2.89
N SER A 115 7.90 -23.25 1.86
CA SER A 115 8.87 -22.17 1.97
C SER A 115 8.28 -20.88 2.53
N SER A 116 7.05 -20.51 2.09
CA SER A 116 6.35 -19.34 2.64
C SER A 116 5.92 -19.57 4.10
N LYS A 117 5.45 -20.80 4.43
CA LYS A 117 5.11 -21.17 5.82
C LYS A 117 6.31 -21.04 6.74
N GLU A 118 7.45 -21.62 6.36
CA GLU A 118 8.69 -21.60 7.13
C GLU A 118 9.16 -20.15 7.38
N THR A 119 9.11 -19.31 6.34
CA THR A 119 9.48 -17.90 6.47
C THR A 119 8.53 -17.17 7.43
N ILE A 120 7.20 -17.35 7.30
CA ILE A 120 6.21 -16.72 8.18
C ILE A 120 6.38 -17.21 9.61
N GLN A 121 6.57 -18.53 9.83
CA GLN A 121 6.79 -19.10 11.15
C GLN A 121 8.06 -18.56 11.82
N SER A 122 9.13 -18.35 11.05
CA SER A 122 10.35 -17.71 11.55
C SER A 122 10.05 -16.29 12.04
N VAL A 123 9.33 -15.50 11.26
CA VAL A 123 8.92 -14.13 11.66
C VAL A 123 8.05 -14.16 12.92
N LEU A 124 7.06 -15.05 12.98
CA LEU A 124 6.18 -15.16 14.15
C LEU A 124 6.95 -15.55 15.41
N LYS A 125 7.93 -16.47 15.28
CA LYS A 125 8.82 -16.83 16.38
C LYS A 125 9.66 -15.65 16.87
N ASP A 126 10.19 -14.83 15.96
CA ASP A 126 10.95 -13.63 16.29
C ASP A 126 10.07 -12.55 16.98
N LEU A 127 8.75 -12.61 16.78
CA LEU A 127 7.74 -11.76 17.40
C LEU A 127 7.11 -12.36 18.68
N ASP A 128 7.57 -13.53 19.15
CA ASP A 128 6.99 -14.29 20.27
C ASP A 128 5.48 -14.60 20.08
N VAL A 129 5.05 -14.84 18.83
CA VAL A 129 3.67 -15.19 18.48
C VAL A 129 3.56 -16.70 18.27
N GLU A 130 2.73 -17.35 19.08
CA GLU A 130 2.49 -18.81 19.00
C GLU A 130 1.39 -19.19 18.01
N SER A 131 0.47 -18.26 17.75
CA SER A 131 -0.65 -18.45 16.82
C SER A 131 -0.18 -18.58 15.38
N LEU A 132 -0.89 -19.37 14.57
CA LEU A 132 -0.67 -19.47 13.13
C LEU A 132 -1.79 -18.77 12.37
N PRO A 133 -1.52 -18.23 11.17
CA PRO A 133 -2.55 -17.64 10.32
C PRO A 133 -3.63 -18.66 9.94
N GLU A 134 -4.87 -18.24 9.82
CA GLU A 134 -5.93 -19.06 9.22
C GLU A 134 -5.78 -19.16 7.70
N SER A 135 -5.41 -18.05 7.08
CA SER A 135 -5.24 -17.93 5.63
C SER A 135 -4.14 -16.96 5.24
N ALA A 136 -3.79 -16.98 3.97
CA ALA A 136 -2.93 -15.99 3.34
C ALA A 136 -3.51 -15.59 1.97
N THR A 137 -3.33 -14.34 1.58
CA THR A 137 -3.64 -13.84 0.25
C THR A 137 -2.36 -13.81 -0.58
N LEU A 138 -2.38 -14.54 -1.68
CA LEU A 138 -1.32 -14.52 -2.69
C LEU A 138 -1.74 -13.57 -3.81
N THR A 139 -0.85 -12.68 -4.19
CA THR A 139 -1.08 -11.72 -5.28
C THR A 139 0.11 -11.75 -6.25
N VAL A 140 -0.18 -11.72 -7.55
CA VAL A 140 0.84 -11.52 -8.59
C VAL A 140 0.33 -10.45 -9.54
N SER A 141 1.09 -9.38 -9.74
CA SER A 141 0.79 -8.36 -10.74
C SER A 141 1.72 -8.51 -11.93
N TYR A 142 1.16 -8.49 -13.13
CA TYR A 142 1.90 -8.55 -14.40
C TYR A 142 1.81 -7.23 -15.17
N SER A 143 1.00 -6.29 -14.69
CA SER A 143 0.82 -4.97 -15.30
C SER A 143 1.85 -3.98 -14.79
N GLY A 144 2.25 -3.09 -15.70
CA GLY A 144 3.10 -1.96 -15.38
C GLY A 144 4.61 -2.23 -15.42
N LYS A 145 5.38 -1.16 -15.27
CA LYS A 145 6.86 -1.17 -15.23
C LYS A 145 7.39 -1.31 -13.80
N GLN A 146 6.61 -1.92 -12.91
CA GLN A 146 6.99 -2.07 -11.51
C GLN A 146 8.10 -3.12 -11.35
N ALA A 147 9.05 -2.83 -10.46
CA ALA A 147 10.17 -3.74 -10.16
C ALA A 147 9.74 -5.12 -9.66
N ASP A 148 8.51 -5.22 -9.14
CA ASP A 148 7.92 -6.44 -8.59
C ASP A 148 6.95 -7.13 -9.56
N SER A 149 6.88 -6.71 -10.84
CA SER A 149 6.04 -7.34 -11.85
C SER A 149 6.39 -8.82 -12.04
N GLY A 150 5.38 -9.68 -11.96
CA GLY A 150 5.52 -11.13 -12.07
C GLY A 150 6.01 -11.84 -10.80
N LYS A 151 6.37 -11.11 -9.75
CA LYS A 151 6.73 -11.70 -8.45
C LYS A 151 5.49 -12.08 -7.65
N VAL A 152 5.65 -13.11 -6.83
CA VAL A 152 4.59 -13.59 -5.94
C VAL A 152 4.67 -12.83 -4.63
N GLU A 153 3.64 -12.07 -4.32
CA GLU A 153 3.47 -11.46 -3.00
C GLU A 153 2.50 -12.31 -2.17
N VAL A 154 2.91 -12.66 -0.95
CA VAL A 154 2.08 -13.37 0.02
C VAL A 154 1.85 -12.46 1.20
N PHE A 155 0.58 -12.17 1.48
CA PHE A 155 0.15 -11.37 2.61
C PHE A 155 -0.62 -12.25 3.60
N THR A 156 -0.30 -12.13 4.88
CA THR A 156 -1.05 -12.77 5.95
C THR A 156 -1.10 -11.90 7.19
N HIS A 157 -2.05 -12.19 8.08
CA HIS A 157 -2.09 -11.56 9.39
C HIS A 157 -2.35 -12.60 10.47
N VAL A 158 -1.77 -12.38 11.64
CA VAL A 158 -1.97 -13.18 12.85
C VAL A 158 -2.06 -12.22 14.01
N ASP A 159 -3.11 -12.38 14.80
CA ASP A 159 -3.42 -11.48 15.92
C ASP A 159 -3.38 -10.03 15.43
N ASN A 160 -2.29 -9.48 15.63
CA ASN A 160 -2.05 -8.09 15.38
C ASN A 160 -0.84 -7.89 14.46
N HIS A 161 -0.28 -8.87 13.84
CA HIS A 161 0.89 -8.79 12.98
C HIS A 161 0.51 -9.03 11.53
N TYR A 162 0.96 -8.15 10.66
CA TYR A 162 0.81 -8.25 9.22
C TYR A 162 2.15 -8.57 8.62
N ILE A 163 2.24 -9.66 7.90
CA ILE A 163 3.46 -10.15 7.27
C ILE A 163 3.26 -10.17 5.77
N THR A 164 4.14 -9.52 5.05
CA THR A 164 4.19 -9.55 3.59
C THR A 164 5.50 -10.18 3.14
N LEU A 165 5.40 -11.22 2.34
CA LEU A 165 6.54 -11.81 1.63
C LEU A 165 6.52 -11.40 0.17
N LEU A 166 7.68 -11.29 -0.45
CA LEU A 166 7.87 -11.16 -1.89
C LEU A 166 8.84 -12.25 -2.36
N ASP A 167 8.36 -13.13 -3.24
CA ASP A 167 9.10 -14.33 -3.68
C ASP A 167 9.67 -15.12 -2.50
N GLY A 168 8.85 -15.35 -1.47
CA GLY A 168 9.19 -16.11 -0.28
C GLY A 168 10.10 -15.38 0.73
N LYS A 169 10.55 -14.15 0.45
CA LYS A 169 11.37 -13.35 1.36
C LYS A 169 10.53 -12.29 2.08
N VAL A 170 10.85 -12.02 3.33
CA VAL A 170 10.18 -10.96 4.09
C VAL A 170 10.37 -9.62 3.40
N LYS A 171 9.27 -9.01 2.97
CA LYS A 171 9.22 -7.67 2.39
C LYS A 171 8.90 -6.63 3.47
N ARG A 172 7.87 -6.93 4.28
CA ARG A 172 7.38 -6.04 5.33
C ARG A 172 6.77 -6.84 6.47
N VAL A 173 7.07 -6.41 7.68
CA VAL A 173 6.37 -6.82 8.89
C VAL A 173 5.80 -5.57 9.53
N MET A 174 4.53 -5.58 9.87
CA MET A 174 3.89 -4.45 10.54
C MET A 174 3.16 -4.95 11.78
N SER A 175 3.42 -4.30 12.90
CA SER A 175 2.79 -4.57 14.18
C SER A 175 2.11 -3.29 14.67
N THR A 176 0.83 -3.32 15.00
CA THR A 176 0.20 -2.17 15.66
C THR A 176 0.55 -2.18 17.15
N ILE A 177 0.75 -1.05 17.67
CA ILE A 177 1.00 -0.84 19.08
C ILE A 177 -0.18 -0.07 19.71
N PRO A 178 -0.53 -0.34 20.96
CA PRO A 178 -1.51 0.46 21.67
C PRO A 178 -1.11 1.93 21.63
N VAL A 179 -2.04 2.83 21.34
CA VAL A 179 -1.72 4.26 21.20
C VAL A 179 -1.18 4.86 22.48
N GLU A 180 -1.58 4.34 23.62
CA GLU A 180 -1.09 4.71 24.96
C GLU A 180 0.34 4.26 25.23
N SER A 181 0.89 3.35 24.46
CA SER A 181 2.29 2.90 24.58
C SER A 181 3.26 3.71 23.71
N VAL A 182 2.74 4.60 22.84
CA VAL A 182 3.57 5.47 22.03
C VAL A 182 4.19 6.55 22.92
N SER A 183 5.52 6.56 23.00
CA SER A 183 6.22 7.50 23.86
C SER A 183 5.98 8.95 23.47
N GLN A 184 6.12 9.87 24.41
CA GLN A 184 5.99 11.30 24.15
C GLN A 184 7.00 11.77 23.10
N ASP A 185 8.23 11.25 23.11
CA ASP A 185 9.27 11.61 22.14
C ASP A 185 8.83 11.32 20.69
N ILE A 186 8.11 10.20 20.47
CA ILE A 186 7.56 9.87 19.14
C ILE A 186 6.44 10.85 18.77
N GLN A 187 5.58 11.20 19.72
CA GLN A 187 4.49 12.15 19.48
C GLN A 187 5.03 13.56 19.24
N ASP A 188 6.09 13.96 19.96
CA ASP A 188 6.77 15.24 19.76
C ASP A 188 7.42 15.30 18.37
N ALA A 189 8.11 14.24 17.95
CA ALA A 189 8.64 14.14 16.59
C ALA A 189 7.53 14.24 15.52
N ALA A 190 6.38 13.61 15.75
CA ALA A 190 5.24 13.74 14.84
C ALA A 190 4.71 15.19 14.79
N SER A 191 4.77 15.93 15.89
CA SER A 191 4.27 17.30 15.97
C SER A 191 5.03 18.28 15.07
N GLU A 192 6.28 17.95 14.68
CA GLU A 192 7.08 18.75 13.75
C GLU A 192 6.35 18.99 12.42
N VAL A 193 5.53 18.02 11.97
CA VAL A 193 4.74 18.15 10.73
C VAL A 193 3.86 19.40 10.76
N THR A 194 3.32 19.77 11.92
CA THR A 194 2.42 20.93 12.04
C THR A 194 3.09 22.25 11.71
N LYS A 195 4.42 22.33 11.89
CA LYS A 195 5.19 23.57 11.62
C LYS A 195 5.16 23.96 10.13
N GLY A 196 4.92 23.01 9.24
CA GLY A 196 4.81 23.25 7.79
C GLY A 196 3.45 23.75 7.34
N PHE A 197 2.42 23.69 8.20
CA PHE A 197 1.04 23.99 7.82
C PHE A 197 0.40 25.00 8.75
N GLN A 198 0.12 26.18 8.25
CA GLN A 198 -0.54 27.23 9.04
C GLN A 198 -1.93 26.75 9.54
N GLY A 199 -2.13 26.81 10.86
CA GLY A 199 -3.39 26.44 11.51
C GLY A 199 -3.65 24.93 11.60
N LEU A 200 -2.69 24.07 11.23
CA LEU A 200 -2.78 22.64 11.45
C LEU A 200 -2.41 22.32 12.91
N SER A 201 -3.22 21.48 13.53
CA SER A 201 -2.89 20.85 14.81
C SER A 201 -3.11 19.36 14.74
N LEU A 202 -2.28 18.57 15.41
CA LEU A 202 -2.54 17.16 15.61
C LEU A 202 -3.61 17.02 16.71
N GLY A 203 -4.67 16.33 16.38
CA GLY A 203 -5.65 15.89 17.36
C GLY A 203 -5.18 14.61 18.08
N LYS A 204 -6.14 13.83 18.57
CA LYS A 204 -5.83 12.58 19.28
C LYS A 204 -5.14 11.58 18.35
N LEU A 205 -4.09 10.92 18.83
CA LEU A 205 -3.52 9.73 18.21
C LEU A 205 -4.57 8.61 18.23
N THR A 206 -4.92 8.08 17.08
CA THR A 206 -5.98 7.07 16.92
C THR A 206 -5.47 5.70 16.54
N LYS A 207 -4.29 5.65 15.89
CA LYS A 207 -3.62 4.41 15.51
C LYS A 207 -2.12 4.60 15.53
N ALA A 208 -1.41 3.55 15.90
CA ALA A 208 0.04 3.48 15.84
C ALA A 208 0.48 2.08 15.39
N SER A 209 1.47 2.01 14.54
CA SER A 209 2.07 0.75 14.09
C SER A 209 3.59 0.87 14.07
N TYR A 210 4.25 -0.23 14.37
CA TYR A 210 5.68 -0.39 14.17
C TYR A 210 5.91 -1.24 12.93
N VAL A 211 6.73 -0.76 12.02
CA VAL A 211 6.92 -1.36 10.69
C VAL A 211 8.40 -1.62 10.46
N THR A 212 8.72 -2.84 10.03
CA THR A 212 10.04 -3.18 9.49
C THR A 212 9.89 -3.51 8.00
N GLU A 213 10.56 -2.77 7.17
CA GLU A 213 10.59 -2.95 5.72
C GLU A 213 12.00 -2.76 5.17
N LYS A 214 12.50 -3.73 4.38
CA LYS A 214 13.85 -3.68 3.78
C LYS A 214 14.97 -3.43 4.80
N GLY A 215 14.82 -3.99 6.00
CA GLY A 215 15.80 -3.86 7.10
C GLY A 215 15.82 -2.51 7.79
N LYS A 216 14.83 -1.65 7.54
CA LYS A 216 14.62 -0.39 8.26
C LYS A 216 13.33 -0.46 9.05
N SER A 217 13.33 0.15 10.23
CA SER A 217 12.15 0.22 11.09
C SER A 217 11.67 1.66 11.25
N HIS A 218 10.35 1.81 11.33
CA HIS A 218 9.71 3.10 11.52
C HIS A 218 8.35 2.96 12.20
N PHE A 219 7.87 4.04 12.78
CA PHE A 219 6.52 4.14 13.30
C PHE A 219 5.59 4.75 12.25
N GLU A 220 4.40 4.17 12.08
CA GLU A 220 3.30 4.75 11.29
C GLU A 220 2.21 5.20 12.27
N LEU A 221 1.95 6.49 12.32
CA LEU A 221 1.01 7.11 13.25
C LEU A 221 -0.16 7.73 12.49
N THR A 222 -1.36 7.60 13.05
CA THR A 222 -2.56 8.24 12.53
C THR A 222 -3.17 9.12 13.60
N PHE A 223 -3.21 10.41 13.33
CA PHE A 223 -3.85 11.41 14.21
C PHE A 223 -5.20 11.84 13.63
N GLN A 224 -6.11 12.27 14.50
CA GLN A 224 -7.22 13.08 14.07
C GLN A 224 -6.71 14.40 13.52
N GLY A 225 -7.18 14.80 12.33
CA GLY A 225 -6.95 16.14 11.83
C GLY A 225 -7.91 17.15 12.47
N THR A 226 -7.83 18.39 12.02
CA THR A 226 -8.72 19.51 12.43
C THR A 226 -10.21 19.17 12.20
N SER A 227 -10.51 18.26 11.27
CA SER A 227 -11.80 17.61 11.08
C SER A 227 -11.68 16.14 11.47
N ALA A 228 -12.56 15.65 12.35
CA ALA A 228 -12.57 14.26 12.80
C ALA A 228 -12.68 13.20 11.67
N LYS A 229 -13.06 13.62 10.45
CA LYS A 229 -13.18 12.76 9.27
C LYS A 229 -11.95 12.69 8.38
N MET A 230 -10.93 13.54 8.64
CA MET A 230 -9.76 13.68 7.77
C MET A 230 -8.49 13.47 8.58
N PRO A 231 -7.96 12.25 8.60
CA PRO A 231 -6.79 11.91 9.40
C PRO A 231 -5.51 12.59 8.86
N ILE A 232 -4.50 12.63 9.73
CA ILE A 232 -3.12 12.96 9.39
C ILE A 232 -2.29 11.71 9.61
N PHE A 233 -1.57 11.29 8.58
CA PHE A 233 -0.66 10.14 8.63
C PHE A 233 0.78 10.63 8.72
N ILE A 234 1.56 10.04 9.60
CA ILE A 234 2.96 10.41 9.82
C ILE A 234 3.78 9.14 10.00
N SER A 235 4.92 9.05 9.30
CA SER A 235 5.92 8.01 9.53
C SER A 235 7.19 8.62 10.10
N ILE A 236 7.73 7.97 11.14
CA ILE A 236 8.92 8.40 11.88
C ILE A 236 9.94 7.27 11.84
N ASP A 237 11.12 7.53 11.32
CA ASP A 237 12.24 6.58 11.32
C ASP A 237 12.73 6.32 12.75
N GLU A 238 12.89 5.05 13.12
CA GLU A 238 13.29 4.64 14.47
C GLU A 238 14.71 5.07 14.82
N ALA A 239 15.62 5.06 13.84
CA ALA A 239 17.03 5.31 14.10
C ALA A 239 17.34 6.80 14.27
N SER A 240 16.66 7.67 13.52
CA SER A 240 16.90 9.10 13.49
C SER A 240 15.86 9.93 14.24
N TRP A 241 14.71 9.34 14.55
CA TRP A 241 13.51 10.04 15.04
C TRP A 241 13.01 11.14 14.10
N GLY A 242 13.45 11.07 12.86
CA GLY A 242 13.05 12.01 11.81
C GLY A 242 11.74 11.60 11.15
N VAL A 243 10.92 12.59 10.78
CA VAL A 243 9.74 12.38 9.95
C VAL A 243 10.20 11.98 8.56
N THR A 244 9.77 10.81 8.09
CA THR A 244 10.09 10.27 6.76
C THR A 244 8.93 10.35 5.79
N MET A 245 7.72 10.51 6.31
CA MET A 245 6.51 10.70 5.52
C MET A 245 5.46 11.42 6.34
N PHE A 246 4.69 12.27 5.68
CA PHE A 246 3.42 12.75 6.20
C PHE A 246 2.38 12.86 5.07
N GLU A 247 1.09 12.79 5.47
CA GLU A 247 -0.05 13.09 4.62
C GLU A 247 -1.14 13.79 5.43
N VAL A 248 -1.56 14.97 4.96
CA VAL A 248 -2.61 15.79 5.57
C VAL A 248 -3.88 15.65 4.72
N SER A 249 -4.70 14.64 5.01
CA SER A 249 -5.86 14.28 4.16
C SER A 249 -6.91 15.39 4.02
N SER A 250 -6.96 16.36 4.96
CA SER A 250 -7.86 17.52 4.86
C SER A 250 -7.53 18.47 3.71
N LEU A 251 -6.34 18.38 3.15
CA LEU A 251 -5.91 19.19 1.99
C LEU A 251 -6.07 18.44 0.65
N GLN A 252 -6.44 17.17 0.67
CA GLN A 252 -6.72 16.40 -0.53
C GLN A 252 -7.98 16.92 -1.22
N ASP A 253 -7.96 16.98 -2.54
CA ASP A 253 -9.16 17.27 -3.32
C ASP A 253 -10.24 16.20 -3.11
N SER A 254 -11.47 16.60 -2.89
CA SER A 254 -12.62 15.70 -3.04
C SER A 254 -12.73 15.21 -4.49
N ALA A 255 -13.45 14.13 -4.75
CA ALA A 255 -13.64 13.60 -6.10
C ALA A 255 -14.20 14.68 -7.07
N ALA A 256 -15.08 15.55 -6.59
CA ALA A 256 -15.64 16.66 -7.39
C ALA A 256 -14.60 17.74 -7.67
N GLU A 257 -13.80 18.13 -6.67
CA GLU A 257 -12.70 19.09 -6.83
C GLU A 257 -11.61 18.56 -7.74
N TYR A 258 -11.23 17.30 -7.59
CA TYR A 258 -10.28 16.62 -8.46
C TYR A 258 -10.73 16.66 -9.92
N THR A 259 -11.98 16.26 -10.19
CA THR A 259 -12.53 16.26 -11.55
C THR A 259 -12.55 17.67 -12.15
N LYS A 260 -12.99 18.66 -11.38
CA LYS A 260 -13.02 20.07 -11.80
C LYS A 260 -11.62 20.65 -11.96
N GLY A 261 -10.71 20.28 -11.08
CA GLY A 261 -9.34 20.78 -11.02
C GLY A 261 -8.33 19.99 -11.85
N TYR A 262 -8.72 18.90 -12.52
CA TYR A 262 -7.81 18.02 -13.26
C TYR A 262 -6.88 18.76 -14.23
N LYS A 263 -7.41 19.73 -14.98
CA LYS A 263 -6.63 20.55 -15.90
C LYS A 263 -5.56 21.38 -15.16
N ASN A 264 -5.87 21.86 -13.96
CA ASN A 264 -4.91 22.59 -13.13
C ASN A 264 -3.80 21.69 -12.64
N LEU A 265 -4.13 20.46 -12.18
CA LEU A 265 -3.12 19.45 -11.79
C LEU A 265 -2.14 19.21 -12.94
N MET A 266 -2.65 19.00 -14.15
CA MET A 266 -1.83 18.73 -15.34
C MET A 266 -0.97 19.94 -15.75
N ASN A 267 -1.44 21.16 -15.53
CA ASN A 267 -0.75 22.39 -15.95
C ASN A 267 0.11 23.03 -14.86
N MET A 268 0.11 22.49 -13.63
CA MET A 268 0.96 23.00 -12.55
C MET A 268 2.44 22.91 -12.94
N SER A 269 3.18 24.00 -12.79
CA SER A 269 4.61 24.00 -13.14
C SER A 269 5.43 23.27 -12.06
N GLU A 270 6.44 22.55 -12.49
CA GLU A 270 7.35 21.81 -11.60
C GLU A 270 8.11 22.76 -10.66
N ASP A 271 8.50 23.94 -11.15
CA ASP A 271 9.15 24.96 -10.32
C ASP A 271 8.25 25.45 -9.19
N LYS A 272 6.95 25.70 -9.46
CA LYS A 272 6.00 26.09 -8.41
C LYS A 272 5.87 25.00 -7.35
N LEU A 273 5.82 23.73 -7.77
CA LEU A 273 5.73 22.59 -6.85
C LEU A 273 6.99 22.48 -6.00
N LEU A 274 8.17 22.67 -6.59
CA LEU A 274 9.44 22.68 -5.85
C LEU A 274 9.48 23.83 -4.85
N GLN A 275 9.12 25.05 -5.26
CA GLN A 275 9.07 26.21 -4.37
C GLN A 275 8.08 26.02 -3.20
N ALA A 276 6.97 25.32 -3.42
CA ALA A 276 6.03 24.98 -2.36
C ALA A 276 6.58 23.89 -1.43
N ALA A 277 7.34 22.93 -1.98
CA ALA A 277 7.87 21.81 -1.23
C ALA A 277 9.06 22.16 -0.33
N ILE A 278 9.94 23.09 -0.76
CA ILE A 278 11.15 23.47 -0.01
C ILE A 278 10.84 23.88 1.44
N PRO A 279 10.03 24.92 1.72
CA PRO A 279 9.74 25.33 3.08
C PRO A 279 8.99 24.26 3.87
N LEU A 280 8.12 23.49 3.21
CA LEU A 280 7.35 22.42 3.83
C LEU A 280 8.26 21.25 4.27
N ALA A 281 9.16 20.80 3.41
CA ALA A 281 10.10 19.73 3.71
C ALA A 281 11.07 20.16 4.83
N GLN A 282 11.55 21.40 4.77
CA GLN A 282 12.44 21.93 5.80
C GLN A 282 11.77 22.00 7.18
N SER A 283 10.53 22.51 7.25
CA SER A 283 9.83 22.70 8.53
C SER A 283 9.24 21.42 9.10
N SER A 284 8.74 20.49 8.24
CA SER A 284 8.03 19.28 8.68
C SER A 284 8.91 18.03 8.75
N MET A 285 10.04 18.00 8.04
CA MET A 285 10.91 16.81 7.92
C MET A 285 12.38 17.12 8.19
N ASN A 286 12.72 18.37 8.47
CA ASN A 286 14.10 18.87 8.55
C ASN A 286 14.94 18.51 7.32
N LEU A 287 14.33 18.61 6.14
CA LEU A 287 14.90 18.21 4.85
C LEU A 287 15.04 19.41 3.92
N ASP A 288 16.27 19.71 3.50
CA ASP A 288 16.55 20.76 2.52
C ASP A 288 16.38 20.20 1.09
N LEU A 289 15.40 20.72 0.36
CA LEU A 289 15.16 20.43 -1.06
C LEU A 289 15.81 21.44 -2.02
N THR A 290 16.66 22.35 -1.52
CA THR A 290 17.37 23.31 -2.37
C THR A 290 18.27 22.57 -3.37
N GLY A 291 18.15 22.91 -4.65
CA GLY A 291 18.90 22.24 -5.72
C GLY A 291 18.31 20.94 -6.25
N TYR A 292 17.22 20.46 -5.66
CA TYR A 292 16.47 19.35 -6.25
C TYR A 292 15.78 19.77 -7.55
N LYS A 293 15.49 18.79 -8.39
CA LYS A 293 14.67 18.93 -9.59
C LYS A 293 13.32 18.29 -9.31
N ALA A 294 12.24 18.96 -9.67
CA ALA A 294 10.90 18.39 -9.65
C ALA A 294 10.57 17.79 -11.01
N ALA A 295 9.86 16.66 -11.02
CA ALA A 295 9.30 16.05 -12.20
C ALA A 295 7.92 15.48 -11.86
N LYS A 296 6.89 15.91 -12.57
CA LYS A 296 5.53 15.38 -12.38
C LYS A 296 5.45 13.96 -12.90
N ASP A 297 4.72 13.11 -12.18
CA ASP A 297 4.37 11.79 -12.66
C ASP A 297 3.40 11.90 -13.84
N LYS A 298 3.69 11.20 -14.93
CA LYS A 298 2.87 11.23 -16.16
C LYS A 298 1.65 10.33 -16.06
N ASP A 299 1.72 9.30 -15.25
CA ASP A 299 0.70 8.27 -15.12
C ASP A 299 -0.19 8.52 -13.88
N LEU A 300 0.30 9.32 -12.91
CA LEU A 300 -0.37 9.65 -11.65
C LEU A 300 -0.49 11.16 -11.45
N PRO A 301 -1.51 11.81 -12.06
CA PRO A 301 -1.75 13.25 -11.88
C PRO A 301 -1.89 13.64 -10.40
N GLY A 302 -1.21 14.71 -10.00
CA GLY A 302 -1.15 15.14 -8.60
C GLY A 302 0.08 14.62 -7.86
N THR A 303 0.93 13.82 -8.52
CA THR A 303 2.19 13.33 -7.96
C THR A 303 3.38 14.04 -8.58
N VAL A 304 4.40 14.33 -7.78
CA VAL A 304 5.65 14.95 -8.17
C VAL A 304 6.83 14.26 -7.51
N HIS A 305 7.91 14.06 -8.24
CA HIS A 305 9.16 13.47 -7.77
C HIS A 305 10.22 14.55 -7.65
N PHE A 306 10.81 14.68 -6.48
CA PHE A 306 11.94 15.57 -6.23
C PHE A 306 13.22 14.74 -6.19
N THR A 307 14.18 15.07 -7.05
CA THR A 307 15.40 14.30 -7.21
C THR A 307 16.64 15.20 -7.26
N MET A 308 17.71 14.74 -6.63
CA MET A 308 19.05 15.35 -6.70
C MET A 308 20.10 14.25 -6.77
N LYS A 309 21.15 14.47 -7.56
CA LYS A 309 22.25 13.49 -7.68
C LYS A 309 22.88 13.21 -6.31
N ASN A 310 23.05 11.94 -5.99
CA ASN A 310 23.65 11.46 -4.72
C ASN A 310 22.88 11.87 -3.45
N LYS A 311 21.62 12.22 -3.58
CA LYS A 311 20.72 12.48 -2.46
C LYS A 311 19.50 11.56 -2.52
N GLN A 312 18.88 11.34 -1.38
CA GLN A 312 17.62 10.60 -1.27
C GLN A 312 16.51 11.34 -2.04
N SER A 313 15.74 10.64 -2.82
CA SER A 313 14.60 11.22 -3.55
C SER A 313 13.39 11.36 -2.63
N VAL A 314 12.49 12.27 -3.00
CA VAL A 314 11.27 12.56 -2.26
C VAL A 314 10.09 12.52 -3.23
N ASP A 315 9.04 11.80 -2.86
CA ASP A 315 7.77 11.89 -3.57
C ASP A 315 6.87 12.90 -2.86
N GLY A 316 6.20 13.72 -3.64
CA GLY A 316 5.20 14.67 -3.17
C GLY A 316 3.84 14.42 -3.82
N VAL A 317 2.77 14.70 -3.08
CA VAL A 317 1.40 14.72 -3.61
C VAL A 317 0.82 16.11 -3.39
N TYR A 318 0.19 16.65 -4.44
CA TYR A 318 -0.37 17.99 -4.44
C TYR A 318 -1.81 18.01 -4.95
N ASN A 319 -2.59 18.97 -4.46
CA ASN A 319 -3.99 19.17 -4.88
C ASN A 319 -4.09 20.10 -6.08
N SER A 320 -5.30 20.28 -6.61
CA SER A 320 -5.58 21.13 -7.79
C SER A 320 -5.27 22.64 -7.60
N LYS A 321 -4.99 23.06 -6.35
CA LYS A 321 -4.53 24.40 -5.99
C LYS A 321 -3.00 24.51 -5.95
N GLY A 322 -2.28 23.40 -6.12
CA GLY A 322 -0.82 23.31 -6.04
C GLY A 322 -0.27 23.23 -4.61
N GLN A 323 -1.13 22.95 -3.63
CA GLN A 323 -0.68 22.74 -2.26
C GLN A 323 -0.15 21.33 -2.11
N ILE A 324 1.09 21.19 -1.68
CA ILE A 324 1.66 19.91 -1.29
C ILE A 324 1.01 19.49 0.04
N TYR A 325 0.44 18.30 0.11
CA TYR A 325 -0.18 17.77 1.31
C TYR A 325 0.40 16.44 1.77
N SER A 326 1.29 15.86 0.98
CA SER A 326 2.07 14.68 1.37
C SER A 326 3.49 14.80 0.83
N LEU A 327 4.46 14.41 1.65
CA LEU A 327 5.86 14.18 1.26
C LEU A 327 6.31 12.85 1.83
N LYS A 328 7.11 12.11 1.05
CA LYS A 328 7.66 10.81 1.45
C LYS A 328 9.10 10.64 0.96
N LEU A 329 10.02 10.36 1.87
CA LEU A 329 11.39 9.91 1.57
C LEU A 329 11.36 8.50 0.93
N LYS A 330 12.24 8.26 -0.04
CA LYS A 330 12.38 6.95 -0.72
C LYS A 330 13.61 6.18 -0.32
#